data_d12764badc2f7d2612b6840841154b26
#
_entry.id   d12764badc2f7d2612b6840841154b26
#
_cell.length_a   1.000
_cell.length_b   1.000
_cell.length_c   1.000
_cell.angle_alpha   90.00
_cell.angle_beta   90.00
_cell.angle_gamma   90.00
#
_symmetry.space_group_name_H-M   'P 1'
#
loop_
_entity.id
_entity.type
_entity.pdbx_description
1 polymer ?
#
loop_
_entity_poly.entity_id
_entity_poly.type
_entity_poly.pdbx_seq_one_letter_code
_entity_poly.pdbx_strand_id
1 'polypeptide(L)'
;MKRLLLSIVLSGLVSQAAFASADLAKAKNCMSCHAVGNKLIGPSYKDVAAKYAGDAGAEDRLTQKVLKGGSGAWGPVPMPANTQVSEAEARTLVKWVLSQK
;
A
#
# COMPACT_ATOMS: atom_id res chain seq x y z
N MET A 1 0.25 41.78 31.06
CA MET A 1 0.08 40.32 31.02
C MET A 1 -0.07 39.89 29.57
N LYS A 2 0.97 39.34 29.00
CA LYS A 2 0.95 38.87 27.63
C LYS A 2 0.60 37.37 27.67
N ARG A 3 -0.58 37.01 27.22
CA ARG A 3 -0.94 35.62 27.01
C ARG A 3 -0.34 35.18 25.67
N LEU A 4 0.69 34.36 25.74
CA LEU A 4 1.20 33.66 24.58
C LEU A 4 0.18 32.57 24.18
N LEU A 5 -0.50 32.77 23.06
CA LEU A 5 -1.28 31.74 22.43
C LEU A 5 -0.30 30.83 21.71
N LEU A 6 -0.07 29.66 22.28
CA LEU A 6 0.67 28.60 21.64
C LEU A 6 -0.24 27.94 20.58
N SER A 7 -0.13 28.44 19.34
CA SER A 7 -0.79 27.79 18.22
C SER A 7 -0.01 26.51 17.89
N ILE A 8 -0.51 25.37 18.36
CA ILE A 8 0.01 24.05 17.96
C ILE A 8 -0.47 23.81 16.53
N VAL A 9 0.43 24.00 15.58
CA VAL A 9 0.19 23.64 14.19
C VAL A 9 0.32 22.11 14.07
N LEU A 10 -0.81 21.42 14.09
CA LEU A 10 -0.89 19.97 13.92
C LEU A 10 -1.07 19.62 12.43
N SER A 11 -0.24 20.19 11.57
CA SER A 11 -0.32 19.94 10.13
C SER A 11 0.96 19.27 9.62
N GLY A 12 0.87 18.01 9.16
CA GLY A 12 1.94 17.40 8.40
C GLY A 12 2.20 15.91 8.59
N LEU A 13 1.62 15.24 9.58
CA LEU A 13 1.93 13.82 9.86
C LEU A 13 1.32 12.84 8.85
N VAL A 14 0.18 13.18 8.20
CA VAL A 14 -0.53 12.28 7.27
C VAL A 14 0.19 12.17 5.92
N SER A 15 0.77 13.27 5.42
CA SER A 15 1.48 13.27 4.14
C SER A 15 2.81 12.50 4.19
N GLN A 16 3.50 12.48 5.32
CA GLN A 16 4.75 11.74 5.49
C GLN A 16 4.55 10.22 5.46
N ALA A 17 3.46 9.71 6.04
CA ALA A 17 3.14 8.29 6.00
C ALA A 17 2.87 7.79 4.57
N ALA A 18 2.20 8.59 3.71
CA ALA A 18 1.94 8.24 2.32
C ALA A 18 3.24 8.19 1.50
N PHE A 19 4.15 9.15 1.68
CA PHE A 19 5.46 9.16 1.01
C PHE A 19 6.35 8.02 1.49
N ALA A 20 6.38 7.73 2.79
CA ALA A 20 7.14 6.61 3.35
C ALA A 20 6.66 5.26 2.77
N SER A 21 5.35 5.07 2.56
CA SER A 21 4.80 3.85 1.96
C SER A 21 5.11 3.74 0.47
N ALA A 22 5.07 4.83 -0.28
CA ALA A 22 5.49 4.86 -1.68
C ALA A 22 6.98 4.53 -1.83
N ASP A 23 7.82 5.08 -0.97
CA ASP A 23 9.26 4.79 -0.95
C ASP A 23 9.53 3.33 -0.56
N LEU A 24 8.78 2.79 0.39
CA LEU A 24 8.86 1.38 0.76
C LEU A 24 8.50 0.47 -0.41
N ALA A 25 7.45 0.78 -1.15
CA ALA A 25 7.05 0.03 -2.33
C ALA A 25 8.16 0.00 -3.39
N LYS A 26 8.83 1.12 -3.61
CA LYS A 26 9.99 1.20 -4.51
C LYS A 26 11.17 0.37 -3.99
N ALA A 27 11.51 0.53 -2.72
CA ALA A 27 12.63 -0.18 -2.09
C ALA A 27 12.45 -1.70 -2.10
N LYS A 28 11.21 -2.17 -2.03
CA LYS A 28 10.86 -3.60 -2.04
C LYS A 28 10.53 -4.14 -3.44
N ASN A 29 10.81 -3.39 -4.49
CA ASN A 29 10.62 -3.77 -5.90
C ASN A 29 9.17 -3.99 -6.34
N CYS A 30 8.20 -3.50 -5.61
CA CYS A 30 6.78 -3.61 -5.98
C CYS A 30 6.49 -2.90 -7.29
N MET A 31 7.17 -1.77 -7.54
CA MET A 31 6.96 -0.93 -8.72
C MET A 31 7.56 -1.51 -10.00
N SER A 32 8.25 -2.65 -9.94
CA SER A 32 8.66 -3.39 -11.13
C SER A 32 7.47 -4.02 -11.87
N CYS A 33 6.41 -4.37 -11.13
CA CYS A 33 5.21 -5.03 -11.66
C CYS A 33 3.94 -4.22 -11.49
N HIS A 34 3.93 -3.26 -10.60
CA HIS A 34 2.77 -2.43 -10.29
C HIS A 34 3.04 -0.95 -10.50
N ALA A 35 1.99 -0.21 -10.83
CA ALA A 35 1.96 1.25 -10.79
C ALA A 35 0.72 1.71 -10.04
N VAL A 36 0.69 2.96 -9.61
CA VAL A 36 -0.46 3.49 -8.87
C VAL A 36 -1.70 3.57 -9.77
N GLY A 37 -1.57 4.12 -10.97
CA GLY A 37 -2.69 4.41 -11.84
C GLY A 37 -2.78 3.60 -13.13
N ASN A 38 -1.80 2.76 -13.43
CA ASN A 38 -1.74 2.02 -14.68
C ASN A 38 -1.46 0.54 -14.43
N LYS A 39 -2.10 -0.32 -15.22
CA LYS A 39 -1.75 -1.74 -15.25
C LYS A 39 -0.40 -1.91 -15.93
N LEU A 40 0.46 -2.68 -15.26
CA LEU A 40 1.71 -3.20 -15.84
C LEU A 40 1.61 -4.73 -15.93
N ILE A 41 2.56 -5.45 -15.36
CA ILE A 41 2.48 -6.91 -15.22
C ILE A 41 1.37 -7.26 -14.23
N GLY A 42 1.31 -6.57 -13.10
CA GLY A 42 0.23 -6.65 -12.12
C GLY A 42 -0.80 -5.53 -12.27
N PRO A 43 -1.93 -5.62 -11.55
CA PRO A 43 -2.96 -4.59 -11.57
C PRO A 43 -2.45 -3.26 -11.00
N SER A 44 -3.07 -2.16 -11.42
CA SER A 44 -2.81 -0.86 -10.80
C SER A 44 -3.28 -0.88 -9.34
N TYR A 45 -2.64 -0.10 -8.48
CA TYR A 45 -3.05 0.00 -7.08
C TYR A 45 -4.42 0.64 -6.93
N LYS A 46 -4.80 1.55 -7.84
CA LYS A 46 -6.16 2.11 -7.86
C LYS A 46 -7.22 1.05 -8.15
N ASP A 47 -6.95 0.13 -9.06
CA ASP A 47 -7.85 -0.98 -9.35
C ASP A 47 -7.95 -1.96 -8.19
N VAL A 48 -6.84 -2.24 -7.51
CA VAL A 48 -6.84 -3.06 -6.30
C VAL A 48 -7.70 -2.42 -5.21
N ALA A 49 -7.51 -1.13 -4.96
CA ALA A 49 -8.30 -0.40 -3.97
C ALA A 49 -9.80 -0.41 -4.32
N ALA A 50 -10.14 -0.24 -5.59
CA ALA A 50 -11.53 -0.26 -6.06
C ALA A 50 -12.16 -1.65 -5.89
N LYS A 51 -11.43 -2.72 -6.24
CA LYS A 51 -11.92 -4.10 -6.13
C LYS A 51 -12.25 -4.48 -4.68
N TYR A 52 -11.42 -4.06 -3.75
CA TYR A 52 -11.56 -4.44 -2.34
C TYR A 52 -12.20 -3.35 -1.47
N ALA A 53 -12.77 -2.31 -2.07
CA ALA A 53 -13.48 -1.26 -1.33
C ALA A 53 -14.61 -1.86 -0.48
N GLY A 54 -14.64 -1.53 0.81
CA GLY A 54 -15.64 -2.04 1.74
C GLY A 54 -15.43 -3.48 2.22
N ASP A 55 -14.38 -4.15 1.77
CA ASP A 55 -14.05 -5.51 2.21
C ASP A 55 -13.17 -5.45 3.47
N ALA A 56 -13.77 -5.73 4.63
CA ALA A 56 -13.09 -5.66 5.92
C ALA A 56 -11.95 -6.68 6.09
N GLY A 57 -11.98 -7.79 5.36
CA GLY A 57 -10.96 -8.83 5.39
C GLY A 57 -9.82 -8.66 4.38
N ALA A 58 -9.92 -7.64 3.52
CA ALA A 58 -8.97 -7.47 2.42
C ALA A 58 -7.53 -7.21 2.90
N GLU A 59 -7.37 -6.40 3.95
CA GLU A 59 -6.04 -6.08 4.48
C GLU A 59 -5.26 -7.34 4.88
N ASP A 60 -5.88 -8.24 5.61
CA ASP A 60 -5.23 -9.48 6.05
C ASP A 60 -4.93 -10.43 4.87
N ARG A 61 -5.90 -10.61 3.98
CA ARG A 61 -5.72 -11.48 2.80
C ARG A 61 -4.64 -10.97 1.87
N LEU A 62 -4.62 -9.67 1.59
CA LEU A 62 -3.63 -9.07 0.71
C LEU A 62 -2.24 -9.03 1.35
N THR A 63 -2.16 -8.87 2.66
CA THR A 63 -0.89 -8.99 3.40
C THR A 63 -0.29 -10.39 3.19
N GLN A 64 -1.09 -11.45 3.31
CA GLN A 64 -0.64 -12.81 3.02
C GLN A 64 -0.28 -13.01 1.55
N LYS A 65 -1.03 -12.37 0.63
CA LYS A 65 -0.73 -12.40 -0.80
C LYS A 65 0.64 -11.80 -1.11
N VAL A 66 0.99 -10.68 -0.50
CA VAL A 66 2.32 -10.05 -0.65
C VAL A 66 3.42 -10.99 -0.15
N LEU A 67 3.22 -11.60 1.01
CA LEU A 67 4.22 -12.48 1.63
C LEU A 67 4.40 -13.80 0.88
N LYS A 68 3.31 -14.43 0.47
CA LYS A 68 3.29 -15.79 -0.08
C LYS A 68 3.15 -15.85 -1.59
N GLY A 69 2.74 -14.76 -2.23
CA GLY A 69 2.44 -14.74 -3.65
C GLY A 69 1.13 -15.45 -3.99
N GLY A 70 0.90 -15.63 -5.26
CA GLY A 70 -0.28 -16.33 -5.79
C GLY A 70 -0.76 -15.79 -7.11
N SER A 71 -1.81 -16.40 -7.65
CA SER A 71 -2.42 -16.02 -8.93
C SER A 71 -3.94 -16.22 -8.89
N GLY A 72 -4.62 -15.82 -9.95
CA GLY A 72 -6.04 -16.09 -10.17
C GLY A 72 -6.97 -14.89 -9.90
N ALA A 73 -6.71 -14.07 -8.90
CA ALA A 73 -7.56 -12.91 -8.61
C ALA A 73 -7.57 -11.88 -9.75
N TRP A 74 -6.47 -11.75 -10.47
CA TRP A 74 -6.27 -10.80 -11.57
C TRP A 74 -5.82 -11.50 -12.86
N GLY A 75 -6.05 -12.79 -12.99
CA GLY A 75 -5.68 -13.58 -14.12
C GLY A 75 -4.58 -14.59 -13.81
N PRO A 76 -4.01 -15.26 -14.85
CA PRO A 76 -3.11 -16.39 -14.66
C PRO A 76 -1.67 -16.00 -14.31
N VAL A 77 -1.27 -14.74 -14.50
CA VAL A 77 0.10 -14.30 -14.19
C VAL A 77 0.32 -14.32 -12.68
N PRO A 78 1.29 -15.09 -12.18
CA PRO A 78 1.51 -15.18 -10.75
C PRO A 78 2.25 -13.96 -10.21
N MET A 79 1.85 -13.52 -9.02
CA MET A 79 2.65 -12.61 -8.20
C MET A 79 3.62 -13.47 -7.38
N PRO A 80 4.94 -13.24 -7.47
CA PRO A 80 5.89 -14.01 -6.68
C PRO A 80 5.78 -13.67 -5.19
N ALA A 81 6.19 -14.60 -4.34
CA ALA A 81 6.34 -14.35 -2.92
C ALA A 81 7.42 -13.28 -2.68
N ASN A 82 7.13 -12.30 -1.82
CA ASN A 82 8.08 -11.24 -1.50
C ASN A 82 8.84 -11.59 -0.21
N THR A 83 9.87 -12.39 -0.32
CA THR A 83 10.68 -12.86 0.82
C THR A 83 11.51 -11.76 1.48
N GLN A 84 11.70 -10.63 0.78
CA GLN A 84 12.41 -9.45 1.27
C GLN A 84 11.55 -8.52 2.13
N VAL A 85 10.26 -8.83 2.28
CA VAL A 85 9.28 -7.99 2.98
C VAL A 85 8.88 -8.68 4.28
N SER A 86 8.93 -7.97 5.40
CA SER A 86 8.39 -8.44 6.67
C SER A 86 6.86 -8.37 6.68
N GLU A 87 6.22 -9.07 7.62
CA GLU A 87 4.76 -9.00 7.77
C GLU A 87 4.30 -7.57 8.09
N ALA A 88 5.01 -6.86 8.97
CA ALA A 88 4.69 -5.47 9.30
C ALA A 88 4.82 -4.55 8.08
N GLU A 89 5.86 -4.72 7.27
CA GLU A 89 6.05 -3.97 6.03
C GLU A 89 4.97 -4.31 5.00
N ALA A 90 4.63 -5.58 4.84
CA ALA A 90 3.56 -6.01 3.94
C ALA A 90 2.22 -5.39 4.33
N ARG A 91 1.88 -5.35 5.60
CA ARG A 91 0.66 -4.73 6.11
C ARG A 91 0.63 -3.23 5.85
N THR A 92 1.74 -2.55 6.09
CA THR A 92 1.90 -1.13 5.79
C THR A 92 1.70 -0.84 4.29
N LEU A 93 2.30 -1.65 3.43
CA LEU A 93 2.14 -1.54 1.98
C LEU A 93 0.70 -1.77 1.54
N VAL A 94 0.04 -2.80 2.07
CA VAL A 94 -1.36 -3.13 1.73
C VAL A 94 -2.30 -2.00 2.15
N LYS A 95 -2.14 -1.44 3.34
CA LYS A 95 -2.93 -0.28 3.78
C LYS A 95 -2.79 0.90 2.83
N TRP A 96 -1.57 1.17 2.39
CA TRP A 96 -1.31 2.24 1.43
C TRP A 96 -1.95 1.94 0.07
N VAL A 97 -1.83 0.71 -0.44
CA VAL A 97 -2.46 0.30 -1.70
C VAL A 97 -3.98 0.46 -1.62
N LEU A 98 -4.60 0.00 -0.54
CA LEU A 98 -6.06 0.11 -0.35
C LEU A 98 -6.55 1.55 -0.18
N SER A 99 -5.66 2.50 0.12
CA SER A 99 -5.98 3.92 0.23
C SER A 99 -5.95 4.67 -1.10
N GLN A 100 -5.51 4.04 -2.18
CA GLN A 100 -5.44 4.67 -3.50
C GLN A 100 -6.84 4.92 -4.09
N LYS A 101 -6.98 6.04 -4.77
CA LYS A 101 -8.26 6.46 -5.37
C LYS A 101 -8.09 6.90 -6.81
#